data_b5ca7e4d9a1edccce09dbc5df50b2e62
#
_entry.id   b5ca7e4d9a1edccce09dbc5df50b2e62
#
_cell.length_a   1.000
_cell.length_b   1.000
_cell.length_c   1.000
_cell.angle_alpha   90.00
_cell.angle_beta   90.00
_cell.angle_gamma   90.00
#
_symmetry.space_group_name_H-M   'P 1'
#
loop_
_entity.id
_entity.type
_entity.pdbx_description
1 polymer ?
#
loop_
_entity_poly.entity_id
_entity_poly.type
_entity_poly.pdbx_seq_one_letter_code
_entity_poly.pdbx_strand_id
1 'polypeptide(L)'
;MDHFELHSEYKPTGDQPQAIERLVRGFKEGNQFETLLGVTGSGKTFTMANVIAQLNKPTLILAHNKTLAAQLYGEMKEFFPENAVEYFVSYYDYYQPEAYVPSSDTYIAKDSSINDEIDKLRLSATAANVRAERRSGHFLGFLYLRTGFPSGIL
;
A
#
# COMPACT_ATOMS: atom_id res chain seq x y z
N MET A 1 9.09 -18.40 -5.09
CA MET A 1 8.08 -18.29 -6.16
C MET A 1 8.52 -17.18 -7.08
N ASP A 2 8.49 -17.41 -8.39
CA ASP A 2 8.96 -16.45 -9.39
C ASP A 2 7.82 -15.68 -10.05
N HIS A 3 6.60 -15.77 -9.47
CA HIS A 3 5.41 -15.12 -9.98
C HIS A 3 4.43 -14.79 -8.86
N PHE A 4 3.55 -13.83 -9.11
CA PHE A 4 2.41 -13.56 -8.24
C PHE A 4 1.34 -14.62 -8.45
N GLU A 5 0.92 -15.25 -7.36
CA GLU A 5 -0.16 -16.22 -7.34
C GLU A 5 -1.42 -15.58 -6.75
N LEU A 6 -2.38 -15.27 -7.62
CA LEU A 6 -3.63 -14.65 -7.23
C LEU A 6 -4.61 -15.71 -6.73
N HIS A 7 -5.00 -15.62 -5.47
CA HIS A 7 -6.05 -16.44 -4.86
C HIS A 7 -7.33 -15.62 -4.75
N SER A 8 -8.41 -16.12 -5.29
CA SER A 8 -9.74 -15.51 -5.13
C SER A 8 -10.85 -16.52 -5.43
N GLU A 9 -11.89 -16.47 -4.62
CA GLU A 9 -13.15 -17.18 -4.89
C GLU A 9 -13.94 -16.51 -6.02
N TYR A 10 -13.62 -15.25 -6.32
CA TYR A 10 -14.29 -14.45 -7.34
C TYR A 10 -13.58 -14.57 -8.69
N LYS A 11 -14.36 -14.49 -9.75
CA LYS A 11 -13.85 -14.30 -11.11
C LYS A 11 -14.18 -12.87 -11.57
N PRO A 12 -13.37 -12.28 -12.45
CA PRO A 12 -13.70 -10.99 -13.04
C PRO A 12 -15.05 -11.02 -13.75
N THR A 13 -15.92 -10.07 -13.45
CA THR A 13 -17.28 -9.97 -14.01
C THR A 13 -17.57 -8.57 -14.55
N GLY A 14 -18.64 -8.43 -15.31
CA GLY A 14 -19.03 -7.14 -15.90
C GLY A 14 -17.93 -6.58 -16.80
N ASP A 15 -17.53 -5.34 -16.56
CA ASP A 15 -16.49 -4.64 -17.31
C ASP A 15 -15.06 -4.96 -16.85
N GLN A 16 -14.88 -5.70 -15.74
CA GLN A 16 -13.57 -6.02 -15.19
C GLN A 16 -12.67 -6.80 -16.16
N PRO A 17 -13.12 -7.86 -16.85
CA PRO A 17 -12.26 -8.59 -17.79
C PRO A 17 -11.69 -7.69 -18.87
N GLN A 18 -12.50 -6.82 -19.44
CA GLN A 18 -12.10 -5.88 -20.47
C GLN A 18 -11.13 -4.82 -19.94
N ALA A 19 -11.37 -4.31 -18.72
CA ALA A 19 -10.49 -3.34 -18.07
C ALA A 19 -9.12 -3.97 -17.80
N ILE A 20 -9.07 -5.18 -17.26
CA ILE A 20 -7.83 -5.93 -17.00
C ILE A 20 -7.04 -6.12 -18.28
N GLU A 21 -7.68 -6.62 -19.32
CA GLU A 21 -7.03 -6.85 -20.63
C GLU A 21 -6.41 -5.58 -21.20
N ARG A 22 -7.17 -4.46 -21.18
CA ARG A 22 -6.71 -3.18 -21.71
C ARG A 22 -5.51 -2.63 -20.91
N LEU A 23 -5.58 -2.64 -19.59
CA LEU A 23 -4.49 -2.17 -18.72
C LEU A 23 -3.23 -3.01 -18.90
N VAL A 24 -3.35 -4.34 -18.90
CA VAL A 24 -2.20 -5.23 -19.08
C VAL A 24 -1.58 -5.05 -20.45
N ARG A 25 -2.40 -4.93 -21.50
CA ARG A 25 -1.92 -4.68 -22.85
C ARG A 25 -1.21 -3.35 -22.96
N GLY A 26 -1.80 -2.26 -22.46
CA GLY A 26 -1.20 -0.94 -22.50
C GLY A 26 0.17 -0.89 -21.83
N PHE A 27 0.32 -1.47 -20.65
CA PHE A 27 1.63 -1.57 -19.98
C PHE A 27 2.63 -2.44 -20.74
N LYS A 28 2.19 -3.51 -21.38
CA LYS A 28 3.08 -4.35 -22.21
C LYS A 28 3.51 -3.67 -23.50
N GLU A 29 2.68 -2.80 -24.06
CA GLU A 29 2.97 -1.97 -25.22
C GLU A 29 3.85 -0.74 -24.89
N GLY A 30 4.12 -0.50 -23.60
CA GLY A 30 5.04 0.54 -23.14
C GLY A 30 4.37 1.81 -22.65
N ASN A 31 3.05 1.81 -22.42
CA ASN A 31 2.39 2.93 -21.78
C ASN A 31 2.97 3.15 -20.38
N GLN A 32 3.35 4.38 -20.08
CA GLN A 32 3.91 4.76 -18.79
C GLN A 32 2.81 5.03 -17.75
N PHE A 33 1.64 5.45 -18.20
CA PHE A 33 0.50 5.83 -17.37
C PHE A 33 -0.78 5.19 -17.89
N GLU A 34 -1.55 4.64 -16.96
CA GLU A 34 -2.87 4.10 -17.22
C GLU A 34 -3.83 4.57 -16.12
N THR A 35 -5.08 4.83 -16.46
CA THR A 35 -6.08 5.28 -15.50
C THR A 35 -7.26 4.29 -15.50
N LEU A 36 -7.53 3.71 -14.33
CA LEU A 36 -8.74 2.92 -14.09
C LEU A 36 -9.81 3.79 -13.45
N LEU A 37 -10.85 4.11 -14.20
CA LEU A 37 -12.02 4.83 -13.72
C LEU A 37 -13.14 3.87 -13.35
N GLY A 38 -13.65 4.00 -12.15
CA GLY A 38 -14.77 3.18 -11.67
C GLY A 38 -15.40 3.75 -10.42
N VAL A 39 -16.70 3.53 -10.25
CA VAL A 39 -17.43 3.95 -9.04
C VAL A 39 -17.01 3.15 -7.81
N THR A 40 -17.39 3.63 -6.63
CA THR A 40 -17.18 2.89 -5.38
C THR A 40 -17.89 1.54 -5.45
N GLY A 41 -17.24 0.48 -4.97
CA GLY A 41 -17.81 -0.87 -5.01
C GLY A 41 -17.73 -1.59 -6.36
N SER A 42 -17.12 -0.98 -7.40
CA SER A 42 -16.96 -1.64 -8.72
C SER A 42 -15.85 -2.72 -8.77
N GLY A 43 -15.25 -3.05 -7.64
CA GLY A 43 -14.18 -4.06 -7.56
C GLY A 43 -12.85 -3.60 -8.16
N LYS A 44 -12.51 -2.31 -8.05
CA LYS A 44 -11.23 -1.76 -8.54
C LYS A 44 -10.02 -2.47 -7.93
N THR A 45 -10.06 -2.79 -6.64
CA THR A 45 -8.95 -3.50 -5.96
C THR A 45 -8.73 -4.87 -6.57
N PHE A 46 -9.78 -5.61 -6.83
CA PHE A 46 -9.70 -6.92 -7.49
C PHE A 46 -9.21 -6.81 -8.95
N THR A 47 -9.67 -5.81 -9.68
CA THR A 47 -9.15 -5.49 -11.03
C THR A 47 -7.65 -5.21 -10.98
N MET A 48 -7.19 -4.38 -10.03
CA MET A 48 -5.78 -4.07 -9.82
C MET A 48 -4.96 -5.31 -9.46
N ALA A 49 -5.46 -6.19 -8.58
CA ALA A 49 -4.80 -7.44 -8.23
C ALA A 49 -4.59 -8.35 -9.45
N ASN A 50 -5.61 -8.46 -10.31
CA ASN A 50 -5.49 -9.21 -11.58
C ASN A 50 -4.44 -8.61 -12.54
N VAL A 51 -4.36 -7.28 -12.63
CA VAL A 51 -3.34 -6.60 -13.45
C VAL A 51 -1.94 -6.87 -12.89
N ILE A 52 -1.76 -6.76 -11.56
CA ILE A 52 -0.48 -7.04 -10.89
C ILE A 52 -0.04 -8.48 -11.16
N ALA A 53 -0.94 -9.45 -10.99
CA ALA A 53 -0.64 -10.86 -11.24
C ALA A 53 -0.19 -11.11 -12.68
N GLN A 54 -0.87 -10.50 -13.66
CA GLN A 54 -0.56 -10.71 -15.09
C GLN A 54 0.69 -9.96 -15.56
N LEU A 55 1.00 -8.81 -14.98
CA LEU A 55 2.24 -8.07 -15.28
C LEU A 55 3.45 -8.71 -14.62
N ASN A 56 3.24 -9.35 -13.49
CA ASN A 56 4.26 -10.07 -12.72
C ASN A 56 5.49 -9.21 -12.40
N LYS A 57 5.26 -7.97 -11.95
CA LYS A 57 6.30 -7.00 -11.62
C LYS A 57 6.17 -6.54 -10.17
N PRO A 58 7.29 -6.22 -9.49
CA PRO A 58 7.24 -5.54 -8.19
C PRO A 58 6.36 -4.30 -8.28
N THR A 59 5.44 -4.15 -7.34
CA THR A 59 4.41 -3.12 -7.39
C THR A 59 4.39 -2.32 -6.10
N LEU A 60 4.37 -0.99 -6.23
CA LEU A 60 4.17 -0.06 -5.13
C LEU A 60 2.78 0.56 -5.24
N ILE A 61 2.00 0.46 -4.16
CA ILE A 61 0.67 1.07 -4.09
C ILE A 61 0.73 2.24 -3.11
N LEU A 62 0.37 3.42 -3.59
CA LEU A 62 0.31 4.63 -2.80
C LEU A 62 -1.14 4.94 -2.43
N ALA A 63 -1.42 5.06 -1.14
CA ALA A 63 -2.74 5.45 -0.64
C ALA A 63 -2.69 6.84 0.01
N HIS A 64 -3.76 7.60 -0.13
CA HIS A 64 -3.82 8.97 0.36
C HIS A 64 -4.06 9.08 1.88
N ASN A 65 -4.42 7.99 2.56
CA ASN A 65 -4.54 7.93 4.01
C ASN A 65 -4.24 6.53 4.55
N LYS A 66 -4.00 6.43 5.87
CA LYS A 66 -3.64 5.18 6.55
C LYS A 66 -4.76 4.15 6.54
N THR A 67 -5.99 4.59 6.68
CA THR A 67 -7.17 3.70 6.69
C THR A 67 -7.28 2.96 5.36
N LEU A 68 -7.16 3.69 4.25
CA LEU A 68 -7.17 3.08 2.92
C LEU A 68 -5.94 2.18 2.71
N ALA A 69 -4.76 2.61 3.16
CA ALA A 69 -3.55 1.80 3.06
C ALA A 69 -3.70 0.47 3.82
N ALA A 70 -4.25 0.50 5.05
CA ALA A 70 -4.50 -0.70 5.84
C ALA A 70 -5.53 -1.62 5.20
N GLN A 71 -6.61 -1.07 4.64
CA GLN A 71 -7.62 -1.83 3.91
C GLN A 71 -6.99 -2.52 2.69
N LEU A 72 -6.27 -1.77 1.85
CA LEU A 72 -5.61 -2.32 0.67
C LEU A 72 -4.58 -3.39 1.03
N TYR A 73 -3.84 -3.21 2.13
CA TYR A 73 -2.90 -4.20 2.64
C TYR A 73 -3.61 -5.51 3.00
N GLY A 74 -4.74 -5.43 3.75
CA GLY A 74 -5.55 -6.60 4.09
C GLY A 74 -6.05 -7.33 2.84
N GLU A 75 -6.69 -6.61 1.92
CA GLU A 75 -7.21 -7.17 0.67
C GLU A 75 -6.10 -7.82 -0.18
N MET A 76 -4.94 -7.17 -0.31
CA MET A 76 -3.81 -7.72 -1.09
C MET A 76 -3.17 -8.93 -0.42
N LYS A 77 -3.16 -9.00 0.91
CA LYS A 77 -2.73 -10.20 1.64
C LYS A 77 -3.64 -11.41 1.39
N GLU A 78 -4.94 -11.17 1.28
CA GLU A 78 -5.91 -12.21 0.93
C GLU A 78 -5.73 -12.67 -0.53
N PHE A 79 -5.49 -11.74 -1.45
CA PHE A 79 -5.25 -12.06 -2.86
C PHE A 79 -3.90 -12.73 -3.13
N PHE A 80 -2.89 -12.43 -2.34
CA PHE A 80 -1.52 -12.92 -2.53
C PHE A 80 -0.93 -13.53 -1.25
N PRO A 81 -1.53 -14.60 -0.70
CA PRO A 81 -1.09 -15.17 0.57
C PRO A 81 0.33 -15.75 0.51
N GLU A 82 0.75 -16.23 -0.66
CA GLU A 82 2.07 -16.83 -0.88
C GLU A 82 3.16 -15.83 -1.28
N ASN A 83 2.78 -14.57 -1.56
CA ASN A 83 3.71 -13.53 -1.96
C ASN A 83 4.02 -12.57 -0.80
N ALA A 84 5.16 -11.89 -0.88
CA ALA A 84 5.51 -10.86 0.07
C ALA A 84 4.64 -9.62 -0.16
N VAL A 85 3.75 -9.32 0.78
CA VAL A 85 2.94 -8.11 0.84
C VAL A 85 3.36 -7.36 2.09
N GLU A 86 3.90 -6.15 1.93
CA GLU A 86 4.45 -5.37 3.02
C GLU A 86 3.70 -4.06 3.19
N TYR A 87 3.56 -3.63 4.43
CA TYR A 87 2.88 -2.41 4.80
C TYR A 87 3.88 -1.39 5.35
N PHE A 88 3.98 -0.25 4.68
CA PHE A 88 4.81 0.84 5.12
C PHE A 88 3.94 2.05 5.46
N VAL A 89 4.01 2.50 6.70
CA VAL A 89 3.21 3.60 7.21
C VAL A 89 4.11 4.63 7.91
N SER A 90 3.74 5.91 7.81
CA SER A 90 4.48 6.95 8.52
C SER A 90 4.12 6.98 10.01
N TYR A 91 5.06 7.39 10.86
CA TYR A 91 4.89 7.51 12.31
C TYR A 91 3.83 8.52 12.75
N TYR A 92 3.31 9.34 11.85
CA TYR A 92 2.59 10.56 12.17
C TYR A 92 1.10 10.33 12.44
N ASP A 93 0.74 9.74 13.61
CA ASP A 93 -0.66 9.75 14.06
C ASP A 93 -0.88 10.11 15.53
N TYR A 94 0.15 10.28 16.31
CA TYR A 94 0.04 10.76 17.67
C TYR A 94 0.96 11.94 17.92
N TYR A 95 0.75 13.03 17.18
CA TYR A 95 1.19 14.32 17.61
C TYR A 95 0.07 14.94 18.44
N GLN A 96 0.01 14.63 19.72
CA GLN A 96 -0.71 15.47 20.65
C GLN A 96 0.18 16.68 20.88
N PRO A 97 -0.21 17.88 20.40
CA PRO A 97 0.59 19.07 20.68
C PRO A 97 0.64 19.28 22.18
N GLU A 98 1.79 19.73 22.68
CA GLU A 98 1.86 20.21 24.05
C GLU A 98 0.74 21.23 24.28
N ALA A 99 -0.09 20.97 25.26
CA ALA A 99 -1.17 21.88 25.62
C ALA A 99 -1.16 22.15 27.10
N TYR A 100 -1.17 23.41 27.46
CA TYR A 100 -1.41 23.84 28.82
C TYR A 100 -2.89 24.24 28.97
N VAL A 101 -3.56 23.60 29.92
CA VAL A 101 -4.95 23.91 30.22
C VAL A 101 -5.00 24.77 31.48
N PRO A 102 -5.13 26.11 31.36
CA PRO A 102 -5.05 27.04 32.51
C PRO A 102 -6.12 26.79 33.58
N SER A 103 -7.27 26.29 33.17
CA SER A 103 -8.41 26.05 34.08
C SER A 103 -8.17 24.90 35.09
N SER A 104 -7.25 23.98 34.79
CA SER A 104 -6.92 22.83 35.63
C SER A 104 -5.45 22.79 36.03
N ASP A 105 -4.67 23.83 35.68
CA ASP A 105 -3.22 23.86 35.86
C ASP A 105 -2.52 22.56 35.38
N THR A 106 -3.03 22.04 34.27
CA THR A 106 -2.56 20.75 33.73
C THR A 106 -1.70 20.98 32.51
N TYR A 107 -0.47 20.52 32.57
CA TYR A 107 0.45 20.46 31.43
C TYR A 107 0.33 19.07 30.78
N ILE A 108 -0.14 19.04 29.55
CA ILE A 108 -0.15 17.82 28.73
C ILE A 108 1.18 17.74 28.02
N ALA A 109 2.07 16.87 28.52
CA ALA A 109 3.36 16.63 27.90
C ALA A 109 3.20 15.96 26.54
N LYS A 110 4.12 16.25 25.64
CA LYS A 110 4.23 15.60 24.34
C LYS A 110 4.57 14.13 24.55
N ASP A 111 3.60 13.27 24.36
CA ASP A 111 3.81 11.83 24.41
C ASP A 111 4.12 11.32 23.01
N SER A 112 5.38 11.06 22.74
CA SER A 112 5.85 10.36 21.55
C SER A 112 6.07 8.90 21.91
N SER A 113 4.99 8.13 22.06
CA SER A 113 5.15 6.69 22.20
C SER A 113 5.68 6.11 20.90
N ILE A 114 6.86 5.51 20.96
CA ILE A 114 7.42 4.70 19.89
C ILE A 114 6.47 3.51 19.72
N ASN A 115 5.83 3.42 18.54
CA ASN A 115 4.99 2.29 18.24
C ASN A 115 5.87 1.19 17.64
N ASP A 116 6.28 0.24 18.47
CA ASP A 116 7.13 -0.89 18.08
C ASP A 116 6.55 -1.73 16.94
N GLU A 117 5.23 -1.75 16.79
CA GLU A 117 4.55 -2.46 15.72
C GLU A 117 4.75 -1.74 14.37
N ILE A 118 4.64 -0.42 14.36
CA ILE A 118 4.94 0.38 13.17
C ILE A 118 6.41 0.23 12.78
N ASP A 119 7.33 0.22 13.76
CA ASP A 119 8.75 0.00 13.49
C ASP A 119 9.02 -1.34 12.86
N LYS A 120 8.43 -2.41 13.37
CA LYS A 120 8.56 -3.75 12.80
C LYS A 120 8.05 -3.80 11.36
N LEU A 121 6.89 -3.21 11.08
CA LEU A 121 6.33 -3.15 9.73
C LEU A 121 7.25 -2.36 8.77
N ARG A 122 7.80 -1.23 9.21
CA ARG A 122 8.72 -0.41 8.42
C ARG A 122 10.03 -1.12 8.14
N LEU A 123 10.60 -1.78 9.16
CA LEU A 123 11.83 -2.58 9.02
C LEU A 123 11.60 -3.79 8.11
N SER A 124 10.46 -4.46 8.23
CA SER A 124 10.09 -5.56 7.36
C SER A 124 10.00 -5.11 5.90
N ALA A 125 9.27 -4.02 5.63
CA ALA A 125 9.14 -3.46 4.29
C ALA A 125 10.50 -3.03 3.70
N THR A 126 11.36 -2.41 4.50
CA THR A 126 12.71 -2.01 4.07
C THR A 126 13.59 -3.23 3.78
N ALA A 127 13.56 -4.23 4.66
CA ALA A 127 14.34 -5.46 4.48
C ALA A 127 13.87 -6.29 3.27
N ALA A 128 12.57 -6.31 3.01
CA ALA A 128 11.99 -6.97 1.84
C ALA A 128 12.44 -6.29 0.54
N ASN A 129 12.49 -4.96 0.51
CA ASN A 129 12.95 -4.19 -0.65
C ASN A 129 14.44 -4.50 -0.98
N VAL A 130 15.30 -4.53 0.04
CA VAL A 130 16.73 -4.89 -0.14
C VAL A 130 16.91 -6.35 -0.57
N ARG A 131 16.04 -7.26 -0.13
CA ARG A 131 16.07 -8.67 -0.54
C ARG A 131 15.55 -8.90 -1.96
N ALA A 132 14.59 -8.09 -2.41
CA ALA A 132 14.02 -8.15 -3.75
C ALA A 132 15.06 -7.82 -4.83
N GLU A 133 16.00 -6.92 -4.56
CA GLU A 133 17.15 -6.66 -5.46
C GLU A 133 18.09 -7.84 -5.60
N ARG A 134 18.16 -8.75 -4.61
CA ARG A 134 19.07 -9.91 -4.61
C ARG A 134 18.44 -11.21 -5.07
N ARG A 135 17.13 -11.29 -5.08
CA ARG A 135 16.38 -12.44 -5.57
C ARG A 135 15.28 -11.89 -6.44
N SER A 136 15.05 -12.45 -7.60
CA SER A 136 13.90 -12.13 -8.48
C SER A 136 12.55 -12.45 -7.84
N GLY A 137 12.40 -12.18 -6.56
CA GLY A 137 11.18 -12.31 -5.79
C GLY A 137 10.31 -11.07 -5.97
N HIS A 138 9.05 -11.30 -6.26
CA HIS A 138 8.09 -10.22 -6.47
C HIS A 138 7.68 -9.63 -5.13
N PHE A 139 7.82 -8.32 -5.02
CA PHE A 139 7.47 -7.53 -3.84
C PHE A 139 6.26 -6.67 -4.15
N LEU A 140 5.28 -6.70 -3.26
CA LEU A 140 4.13 -5.81 -3.25
C LEU A 140 4.19 -4.96 -1.97
N GLY A 141 4.36 -3.66 -2.13
CA GLY A 141 4.48 -2.75 -0.99
C GLY A 141 3.40 -1.68 -0.95
N PHE A 142 2.96 -1.35 0.24
CA PHE A 142 2.07 -0.24 0.49
C PHE A 142 2.84 0.86 1.20
N LEU A 143 2.93 2.03 0.56
CA LEU A 143 3.53 3.21 1.12
C LEU A 143 2.47 4.28 1.31
N TYR A 144 2.29 4.71 2.56
CA TYR A 144 1.48 5.88 2.86
C TYR A 144 2.36 7.13 2.94
N LEU A 145 2.14 8.05 2.01
CA LEU A 145 2.72 9.39 2.07
C LEU A 145 1.62 10.38 2.48
N ARG A 146 1.77 10.99 3.65
CA ARG A 146 0.91 12.09 4.05
C ARG A 146 1.29 13.35 3.28
N THR A 147 0.31 14.05 2.70
CA THR A 147 0.48 15.42 2.20
C THR A 147 0.80 16.32 3.38
N GLY A 148 2.04 16.74 3.50
CA GLY A 148 2.54 17.58 4.60
C GLY A 148 3.90 17.15 5.11
N PHE A 149 4.89 17.02 4.22
CA PHE A 149 6.29 17.07 4.62
C PHE A 149 6.60 18.50 5.08
N PRO A 150 7.24 18.68 6.26
CA PRO A 150 7.98 19.92 6.46
C PRO A 150 9.03 19.96 5.35
N SER A 151 9.03 21.03 4.57
CA SER A 151 10.07 21.34 3.59
C SER A 151 11.44 21.19 4.27
N GLY A 152 12.20 20.15 3.95
CA GLY A 152 13.57 20.05 4.43
C GLY A 152 14.15 18.67 4.73
N ILE A 153 13.63 17.58 4.15
CA ILE A 153 14.37 16.31 4.14
C ILE A 153 14.27 15.71 2.73
N LEU A 154 15.23 16.02 1.91
CA LEU A 154 15.73 15.20 0.81
C LEU A 154 16.98 14.50 1.30
#